data_201241d074a29af9e8faea6d60eb8207
#
_entry.id   201241d074a29af9e8faea6d60eb8207
#
_cell.length_a   1.000
_cell.length_b   1.000
_cell.length_c   1.000
_cell.angle_alpha   90.00
_cell.angle_beta   90.00
_cell.angle_gamma   90.00
#
_symmetry.space_group_name_H-M   'P 1'
#
loop_
_entity.id
_entity.type
_entity.pdbx_description
1 polymer ?
#
loop_
_entity_poly.entity_id
_entity_poly.type
_entity_poly.pdbx_seq_one_letter_code
_entity_poly.pdbx_strand_id
1 'polypeptide(L)'
;MNALLHHWINGTPRPPASGAYLPSTTPGTDTVVCEIADGTADDVNAAVAAAQGARATWRDRKPGERGRALAAIAAELRRNKQMLAELESAESGKPAWQSPIEVEGAAAYFDFYAGLANLPAGEVIDLGPGMHGYTVREPYGVVGVITPWNAPLNQAARAIAPALMAGNTVVAKPSEFTSATTVELGRLATDAGLPDGVLNVVTGTGDKVGAPLVAHSLVRKLAFTGSLRAGQAIGHVAADRILPLTLELGGKSANIVFADADMEAAVNGSIAAFATNAGQVCTAGSRLLVQESIHDEFVQALLESLRNFAPGQFYGPQTTEAQFQKVLSYFDIAQEDGAQLAAGGRPAGDGWLMHPTVYTGVTNDMRIAREEVFGPVLSVIAFRDEQHAIDIANDSDYGLAAGVWTTNLARAHRVASLLEAGQIYVNAWQAALVEGPFGGYKSSGYGREKGMEALHHYSHTKFVAVKL
;
A
#
# COMPACT_ATOMS: atom_id res chain seq x y z
N MET A 1 10.39 -31.88 2.01
CA MET A 1 9.42 -31.23 2.92
C MET A 1 9.62 -29.73 2.75
N ASN A 2 8.56 -29.00 2.42
CA ASN A 2 8.64 -27.55 2.30
C ASN A 2 8.94 -26.95 3.69
N ALA A 3 9.60 -25.78 3.72
CA ALA A 3 9.90 -25.11 4.97
C ALA A 3 8.60 -24.66 5.65
N LEU A 4 8.46 -24.96 6.96
CA LEU A 4 7.35 -24.46 7.77
C LEU A 4 7.68 -23.05 8.22
N LEU A 5 6.81 -22.09 7.88
CA LEU A 5 6.88 -20.70 8.32
C LEU A 5 5.92 -20.50 9.50
N HIS A 6 6.47 -20.36 10.69
CA HIS A 6 5.73 -20.10 11.91
C HIS A 6 5.33 -18.62 12.03
N HIS A 7 4.41 -18.29 12.93
CA HIS A 7 4.24 -16.94 13.41
C HIS A 7 5.54 -16.42 14.04
N TRP A 8 5.72 -15.10 14.08
CA TRP A 8 6.78 -14.47 14.87
C TRP A 8 6.16 -13.74 16.05
N ILE A 9 6.21 -14.32 17.23
CA ILE A 9 5.56 -13.78 18.43
C ILE A 9 6.56 -13.74 19.59
N ASN A 10 6.65 -12.57 20.23
CA ASN A 10 7.52 -12.36 21.38
C ASN A 10 8.99 -12.71 21.11
N GLY A 11 9.51 -12.29 19.93
CA GLY A 11 10.90 -12.46 19.53
C GLY A 11 11.27 -13.90 19.10
N THR A 12 10.30 -14.80 18.97
CA THR A 12 10.56 -16.21 18.63
C THR A 12 9.56 -16.77 17.61
N PRO A 13 9.96 -17.79 16.81
CA PRO A 13 9.05 -18.52 15.95
C PRO A 13 8.04 -19.31 16.82
N ARG A 14 6.75 -19.20 16.50
CA ARG A 14 5.69 -19.89 17.23
C ARG A 14 4.81 -20.68 16.26
N PRO A 15 4.69 -22.02 16.42
CA PRO A 15 3.72 -22.82 15.67
C PRO A 15 2.30 -22.32 15.87
N PRO A 16 1.38 -22.50 14.90
CA PRO A 16 -0.02 -22.13 15.05
C PRO A 16 -0.70 -22.97 16.15
N ALA A 17 -1.57 -22.36 16.93
CA ALA A 17 -2.30 -23.02 18.00
C ALA A 17 -3.14 -24.21 17.50
N SER A 18 -3.62 -24.12 16.27
CA SER A 18 -4.36 -25.20 15.57
C SER A 18 -3.48 -26.36 15.11
N GLY A 19 -2.15 -26.17 15.00
CA GLY A 19 -1.23 -27.09 14.34
C GLY A 19 -1.37 -27.13 12.82
N ALA A 20 -2.24 -26.32 12.23
CA ALA A 20 -2.50 -26.31 10.79
C ALA A 20 -1.62 -25.30 10.03
N TYR A 21 -1.32 -25.61 8.77
CA TYR A 21 -0.57 -24.77 7.86
C TYR A 21 -1.28 -24.63 6.52
N LEU A 22 -1.03 -23.55 5.82
CA LEU A 22 -1.54 -23.26 4.47
C LEU A 22 -0.36 -23.16 3.50
N PRO A 23 -0.48 -23.71 2.29
CA PRO A 23 0.56 -23.56 1.29
C PRO A 23 0.61 -22.12 0.76
N SER A 24 1.80 -21.51 0.74
CA SER A 24 2.11 -20.33 -0.05
C SER A 24 2.72 -20.80 -1.37
N THR A 25 2.12 -20.44 -2.50
CA THR A 25 2.51 -20.95 -3.82
C THR A 25 2.98 -19.83 -4.74
N THR A 26 3.89 -20.17 -5.65
CA THR A 26 4.26 -19.26 -6.73
C THR A 26 3.07 -19.04 -7.66
N PRO A 27 2.67 -17.79 -7.92
CA PRO A 27 1.50 -17.45 -8.72
C PRO A 27 1.46 -18.15 -10.09
N GLY A 28 0.29 -18.71 -10.42
CA GLY A 28 0.07 -19.40 -11.68
C GLY A 28 0.76 -20.76 -11.81
N THR A 29 1.26 -21.31 -10.70
CA THR A 29 1.91 -22.63 -10.65
C THR A 29 1.44 -23.42 -9.43
N ASP A 30 1.76 -24.75 -9.38
CA ASP A 30 1.55 -25.60 -8.22
C ASP A 30 2.81 -25.65 -7.31
N THR A 31 3.81 -24.80 -7.56
CA THR A 31 5.05 -24.79 -6.79
C THR A 31 4.81 -24.16 -5.43
N VAL A 32 4.96 -24.96 -4.38
CA VAL A 32 4.87 -24.48 -2.98
C VAL A 32 6.20 -23.84 -2.58
N VAL A 33 6.13 -22.56 -2.20
CA VAL A 33 7.28 -21.78 -1.68
C VAL A 33 7.56 -22.17 -0.23
N CYS A 34 6.53 -22.12 0.60
CA CYS A 34 6.57 -22.51 2.01
C CYS A 34 5.16 -22.88 2.50
N GLU A 35 5.09 -23.45 3.69
CA GLU A 35 3.84 -23.70 4.42
C GLU A 35 3.71 -22.66 5.54
N ILE A 36 2.79 -21.72 5.42
CA ILE A 36 2.57 -20.66 6.43
C ILE A 36 1.64 -21.15 7.54
N ALA A 37 1.87 -20.74 8.78
CA ALA A 37 1.01 -21.04 9.90
C ALA A 37 -0.43 -20.53 9.66
N ASP A 38 -1.44 -21.41 9.77
CA ASP A 38 -2.87 -21.08 9.69
C ASP A 38 -3.37 -20.66 11.08
N GLY A 39 -3.12 -19.39 11.41
CA GLY A 39 -3.43 -18.82 12.70
C GLY A 39 -4.90 -18.76 13.04
N THR A 40 -5.18 -18.64 14.32
CA THR A 40 -6.50 -18.53 14.92
C THR A 40 -6.59 -17.32 15.86
N ALA A 41 -7.76 -17.10 16.45
CA ALA A 41 -7.94 -16.09 17.50
C ALA A 41 -6.99 -16.30 18.71
N ASP A 42 -6.60 -17.53 19.02
CA ASP A 42 -5.67 -17.81 20.11
C ASP A 42 -4.25 -17.31 19.82
N ASP A 43 -3.81 -17.39 18.55
CA ASP A 43 -2.54 -16.84 18.12
C ASP A 43 -2.56 -15.30 18.13
N VAL A 44 -3.69 -14.71 17.74
CA VAL A 44 -3.91 -13.25 17.87
C VAL A 44 -3.86 -12.83 19.34
N ASN A 45 -4.55 -13.53 20.23
CA ASN A 45 -4.53 -13.26 21.67
C ASN A 45 -3.09 -13.32 22.22
N ALA A 46 -2.32 -14.32 21.82
CA ALA A 46 -0.92 -14.48 22.25
C ALA A 46 -0.04 -13.32 21.75
N ALA A 47 -0.17 -12.91 20.47
CA ALA A 47 0.58 -11.81 19.89
C ALA A 47 0.21 -10.46 20.53
N VAL A 48 -1.07 -10.21 20.76
CA VAL A 48 -1.54 -8.99 21.43
C VAL A 48 -1.11 -8.96 22.88
N ALA A 49 -1.10 -10.09 23.59
CA ALA A 49 -0.58 -10.18 24.97
C ALA A 49 0.92 -9.86 25.02
N ALA A 50 1.73 -10.39 24.08
CA ALA A 50 3.14 -10.08 23.95
C ALA A 50 3.36 -8.58 23.67
N ALA A 51 2.61 -8.00 22.73
CA ALA A 51 2.66 -6.58 22.40
C ALA A 51 2.28 -5.70 23.60
N GLN A 52 1.24 -6.07 24.35
CA GLN A 52 0.82 -5.36 25.55
C GLN A 52 1.89 -5.44 26.67
N GLY A 53 2.55 -6.58 26.82
CA GLY A 53 3.65 -6.78 27.79
C GLY A 53 4.86 -5.90 27.49
N ALA A 54 5.22 -5.76 26.21
CA ALA A 54 6.37 -4.96 25.78
C ALA A 54 6.09 -3.44 25.74
N ARG A 55 4.82 -3.02 25.80
CA ARG A 55 4.37 -1.64 25.57
C ARG A 55 5.10 -0.61 26.43
N ALA A 56 5.16 -0.80 27.76
CA ALA A 56 5.76 0.17 28.66
C ALA A 56 7.26 0.34 28.40
N THR A 57 7.97 -0.79 28.26
CA THR A 57 9.42 -0.79 28.00
C THR A 57 9.77 -0.08 26.69
N TRP A 58 8.96 -0.25 25.63
CA TRP A 58 9.19 0.41 24.35
C TRP A 58 8.80 1.89 24.37
N ARG A 59 7.63 2.23 24.89
CA ARG A 59 7.14 3.61 25.01
C ARG A 59 8.13 4.50 25.78
N ASP A 60 8.67 3.99 26.89
CA ASP A 60 9.50 4.76 27.81
C ASP A 60 10.95 4.91 27.33
N ARG A 61 11.34 4.27 26.22
CA ARG A 61 12.62 4.53 25.54
C ARG A 61 12.66 5.96 25.01
N LYS A 62 13.83 6.60 25.13
CA LYS A 62 14.05 7.90 24.51
C LYS A 62 13.83 7.82 23.00
N PRO A 63 13.27 8.88 22.35
CA PRO A 63 13.07 8.87 20.88
C PRO A 63 14.33 8.49 20.10
N GLY A 64 15.51 9.01 20.45
CA GLY A 64 16.77 8.66 19.81
C GLY A 64 17.17 7.17 19.96
N GLU A 65 16.71 6.47 21.01
CA GLU A 65 16.94 5.03 21.17
C GLU A 65 16.03 4.23 20.24
N ARG A 66 14.77 4.66 20.10
CA ARG A 66 13.84 4.10 19.10
C ARG A 66 14.38 4.31 17.70
N GLY A 67 14.84 5.53 17.37
CA GLY A 67 15.46 5.83 16.08
C GLY A 67 16.65 4.92 15.74
N ARG A 68 17.56 4.67 16.73
CA ARG A 68 18.68 3.74 16.51
C ARG A 68 18.22 2.30 16.23
N ALA A 69 17.16 1.84 16.92
CA ALA A 69 16.61 0.52 16.65
C ALA A 69 16.01 0.43 15.22
N LEU A 70 15.31 1.46 14.77
CA LEU A 70 14.78 1.51 13.40
C LEU A 70 15.91 1.52 12.35
N ALA A 71 16.95 2.33 12.55
CA ALA A 71 18.11 2.34 11.65
C ALA A 71 18.82 0.98 11.60
N ALA A 72 18.88 0.26 12.73
CA ALA A 72 19.44 -1.11 12.76
C ALA A 72 18.55 -2.09 11.96
N ILE A 73 17.22 -1.97 12.01
CA ILE A 73 16.30 -2.77 11.17
C ILE A 73 16.53 -2.47 9.69
N ALA A 74 16.66 -1.20 9.29
CA ALA A 74 16.97 -0.84 7.90
C ALA A 74 18.27 -1.48 7.42
N ALA A 75 19.30 -1.48 8.26
CA ALA A 75 20.59 -2.13 7.95
C ALA A 75 20.45 -3.64 7.78
N GLU A 76 19.64 -4.32 8.63
CA GLU A 76 19.37 -5.75 8.49
C GLU A 76 18.60 -6.09 7.21
N LEU A 77 17.59 -5.30 6.85
CA LEU A 77 16.87 -5.47 5.59
C LEU A 77 17.82 -5.40 4.39
N ARG A 78 18.73 -4.43 4.36
CA ARG A 78 19.73 -4.31 3.28
C ARG A 78 20.75 -5.45 3.27
N ARG A 79 21.21 -5.91 4.43
CA ARG A 79 22.11 -7.09 4.52
C ARG A 79 21.46 -8.34 3.96
N ASN A 80 20.17 -8.49 4.15
CA ASN A 80 19.40 -9.65 3.70
C ASN A 80 18.63 -9.39 2.39
N LYS A 81 18.96 -8.32 1.65
CA LYS A 81 18.23 -7.85 0.46
C LYS A 81 18.00 -8.93 -0.57
N GLN A 82 19.03 -9.71 -0.88
CA GLN A 82 18.94 -10.76 -1.90
C GLN A 82 17.94 -11.85 -1.49
N MET A 83 18.04 -12.37 -0.27
CA MET A 83 17.15 -13.41 0.26
C MET A 83 15.70 -12.92 0.30
N LEU A 84 15.47 -11.69 0.80
CA LEU A 84 14.14 -11.09 0.86
C LEU A 84 13.54 -10.88 -0.53
N ALA A 85 14.33 -10.43 -1.50
CA ALA A 85 13.90 -10.21 -2.87
C ALA A 85 13.54 -11.53 -3.58
N GLU A 86 14.32 -12.58 -3.38
CA GLU A 86 14.03 -13.92 -3.91
C GLU A 86 12.71 -14.45 -3.34
N LEU A 87 12.53 -14.31 -2.02
CA LEU A 87 11.33 -14.75 -1.33
C LEU A 87 10.10 -13.97 -1.80
N GLU A 88 10.21 -12.64 -1.93
CA GLU A 88 9.12 -11.80 -2.44
C GLU A 88 8.77 -12.14 -3.90
N SER A 89 9.77 -12.38 -4.76
CA SER A 89 9.54 -12.83 -6.13
C SER A 89 8.84 -14.19 -6.17
N ALA A 90 9.24 -15.12 -5.31
CA ALA A 90 8.65 -16.45 -5.27
C ALA A 90 7.16 -16.44 -4.89
N GLU A 91 6.78 -15.67 -3.85
CA GLU A 91 5.38 -15.59 -3.38
C GLU A 91 4.49 -14.68 -4.24
N SER A 92 5.04 -13.61 -4.84
CA SER A 92 4.24 -12.61 -5.58
C SER A 92 4.31 -12.76 -7.10
N GLY A 93 5.25 -13.54 -7.61
CA GLY A 93 5.50 -13.67 -9.05
C GLY A 93 6.22 -12.47 -9.68
N LYS A 94 6.67 -11.49 -8.91
CA LYS A 94 7.37 -10.31 -9.42
C LYS A 94 8.69 -10.69 -10.13
N PRO A 95 9.04 -9.98 -11.21
CA PRO A 95 10.34 -10.15 -11.85
C PRO A 95 11.49 -9.85 -10.89
N ALA A 96 12.63 -10.52 -11.08
CA ALA A 96 13.81 -10.39 -10.22
C ALA A 96 14.40 -8.96 -10.14
N TRP A 97 14.10 -8.09 -11.10
CA TRP A 97 14.53 -6.69 -11.05
C TRP A 97 13.68 -5.83 -10.10
N GLN A 98 12.39 -6.19 -9.89
CA GLN A 98 11.44 -5.40 -9.11
C GLN A 98 11.57 -5.63 -7.61
N SER A 99 11.65 -6.87 -7.15
CA SER A 99 11.66 -7.20 -5.71
C SER A 99 12.81 -6.56 -4.93
N PRO A 100 14.05 -6.43 -5.46
CA PRO A 100 15.11 -5.68 -4.76
C PRO A 100 14.79 -4.20 -4.53
N ILE A 101 13.98 -3.58 -5.39
CA ILE A 101 13.51 -2.20 -5.23
C ILE A 101 12.50 -2.11 -4.08
N GLU A 102 11.61 -3.10 -3.97
CA GLU A 102 10.65 -3.19 -2.87
C GLU A 102 11.34 -3.34 -1.51
N VAL A 103 12.38 -4.18 -1.42
CA VAL A 103 13.18 -4.33 -0.19
C VAL A 103 13.89 -3.03 0.18
N GLU A 104 14.48 -2.33 -0.79
CA GLU A 104 15.10 -1.03 -0.54
C GLU A 104 14.08 0.01 -0.07
N GLY A 105 12.89 0.03 -0.68
CA GLY A 105 11.79 0.88 -0.25
C GLY A 105 11.36 0.58 1.20
N ALA A 106 11.32 -0.69 1.58
CA ALA A 106 11.02 -1.09 2.96
C ALA A 106 12.09 -0.59 3.94
N ALA A 107 13.38 -0.73 3.61
CA ALA A 107 14.48 -0.22 4.42
C ALA A 107 14.43 1.32 4.54
N ALA A 108 14.10 2.02 3.46
CA ALA A 108 14.00 3.47 3.43
C ALA A 108 12.93 4.02 4.39
N TYR A 109 11.82 3.30 4.62
CA TYR A 109 10.84 3.71 5.65
C TYR A 109 11.45 3.70 7.04
N PHE A 110 12.18 2.66 7.41
CA PHE A 110 12.82 2.58 8.72
C PHE A 110 13.89 3.68 8.89
N ASP A 111 14.70 3.96 7.88
CA ASP A 111 15.68 5.06 7.90
C ASP A 111 15.02 6.42 8.04
N PHE A 112 13.97 6.68 7.26
CA PHE A 112 13.26 7.96 7.31
C PHE A 112 12.71 8.23 8.71
N TYR A 113 11.99 7.27 9.30
CA TYR A 113 11.44 7.47 10.64
C TYR A 113 12.52 7.46 11.73
N ALA A 114 13.63 6.75 11.55
CA ALA A 114 14.79 6.88 12.43
C ALA A 114 15.33 8.32 12.46
N GLY A 115 15.39 8.97 11.29
CA GLY A 115 15.81 10.38 11.15
C GLY A 115 14.88 11.38 11.86
N LEU A 116 13.61 11.03 12.06
CA LEU A 116 12.61 11.88 12.72
C LEU A 116 12.64 11.80 14.25
N ALA A 117 13.55 11.02 14.83
CA ALA A 117 13.61 10.79 16.27
C ALA A 117 13.79 12.05 17.14
N ASN A 118 14.37 13.10 16.60
CA ASN A 118 14.67 14.32 17.31
C ASN A 118 13.73 15.49 16.99
N LEU A 119 12.64 15.25 16.27
CA LEU A 119 11.65 16.29 16.00
C LEU A 119 10.85 16.65 17.25
N PRO A 120 10.47 17.94 17.42
CA PRO A 120 9.60 18.36 18.50
C PRO A 120 8.26 17.60 18.46
N ALA A 121 7.83 17.09 19.60
CA ALA A 121 6.61 16.28 19.71
C ALA A 121 5.44 17.03 20.36
N GLY A 122 5.55 18.35 20.60
CA GLY A 122 4.51 19.16 21.19
C GLY A 122 4.78 20.66 21.12
N GLU A 123 3.82 21.43 21.62
CA GLU A 123 3.83 22.89 21.58
C GLU A 123 3.63 23.45 23.00
N VAL A 124 4.20 24.62 23.27
CA VAL A 124 3.85 25.42 24.46
C VAL A 124 2.77 26.41 24.04
N ILE A 125 1.68 26.46 24.81
CA ILE A 125 0.52 27.30 24.53
C ILE A 125 0.47 28.38 25.60
N ASP A 126 0.45 29.65 25.21
CA ASP A 126 0.32 30.78 26.13
C ASP A 126 -1.14 30.84 26.64
N LEU A 127 -1.29 30.63 27.96
CA LEU A 127 -2.58 30.70 28.67
C LEU A 127 -2.71 31.94 29.51
N GLY A 128 -1.76 32.88 29.44
CA GLY A 128 -1.69 34.07 30.26
C GLY A 128 -1.06 33.84 31.65
N PRO A 129 -0.94 34.91 32.48
CA PRO A 129 -0.28 34.85 33.75
C PRO A 129 -0.88 33.84 34.74
N GLY A 130 -0.03 33.09 35.42
CA GLY A 130 -0.43 32.07 36.40
C GLY A 130 -0.85 30.73 35.81
N MET A 131 -0.69 30.53 34.48
CA MET A 131 -0.99 29.29 33.81
C MET A 131 0.18 28.85 32.89
N HIS A 132 0.42 27.56 32.83
CA HIS A 132 1.35 26.95 31.87
C HIS A 132 0.62 25.88 31.08
N GLY A 133 0.59 26.04 29.76
CA GLY A 133 -0.06 25.09 28.83
C GLY A 133 0.94 24.45 27.87
N TYR A 134 0.81 23.13 27.66
CA TYR A 134 1.59 22.44 26.62
C TYR A 134 0.86 21.22 26.08
N THR A 135 1.26 20.80 24.89
CA THR A 135 0.81 19.53 24.29
C THR A 135 1.93 18.50 24.29
N VAL A 136 1.55 17.23 24.36
CA VAL A 136 2.44 16.09 24.15
C VAL A 136 1.78 15.09 23.19
N ARG A 137 2.59 14.34 22.46
CA ARG A 137 2.15 13.21 21.65
C ARG A 137 2.36 11.91 22.40
N GLU A 138 1.28 11.13 22.55
CA GLU A 138 1.31 9.83 23.22
C GLU A 138 0.94 8.70 22.27
N PRO A 139 1.67 7.56 22.27
CA PRO A 139 1.32 6.41 21.44
C PRO A 139 -0.03 5.80 21.85
N TYR A 140 -0.75 5.24 20.90
CA TYR A 140 -2.00 4.49 21.13
C TYR A 140 -1.78 3.26 22.03
N GLY A 141 -0.66 2.58 21.87
CA GLY A 141 -0.31 1.35 22.60
C GLY A 141 -0.12 0.17 21.65
N VAL A 142 -1.02 -0.80 21.63
CA VAL A 142 -0.97 -1.90 20.65
C VAL A 142 -1.65 -1.46 19.36
N VAL A 143 -0.92 -1.52 18.25
CA VAL A 143 -1.40 -1.20 16.90
C VAL A 143 -1.53 -2.49 16.10
N GLY A 144 -2.70 -2.73 15.53
CA GLY A 144 -2.90 -3.76 14.50
C GLY A 144 -2.49 -3.22 13.13
N VAL A 145 -1.79 -4.02 12.36
CA VAL A 145 -1.41 -3.71 10.97
C VAL A 145 -1.82 -4.87 10.07
N ILE A 146 -2.69 -4.62 9.09
CA ILE A 146 -3.14 -5.64 8.14
C ILE A 146 -2.74 -5.19 6.75
N THR A 147 -1.94 -6.02 6.05
CA THR A 147 -1.33 -5.65 4.76
C THR A 147 -1.77 -6.57 3.61
N PRO A 148 -1.82 -6.03 2.38
CA PRO A 148 -2.19 -6.77 1.19
C PRO A 148 -1.04 -7.60 0.64
N TRP A 149 -1.31 -8.31 -0.46
CA TRP A 149 -0.39 -9.23 -1.11
C TRP A 149 0.48 -8.61 -2.22
N ASN A 150 0.15 -7.42 -2.71
CA ASN A 150 0.76 -6.86 -3.92
C ASN A 150 2.18 -6.28 -3.72
N ALA A 151 2.53 -5.85 -2.51
CA ALA A 151 3.86 -5.35 -2.15
C ALA A 151 4.12 -5.64 -0.65
N PRO A 152 4.25 -6.92 -0.26
CA PRO A 152 4.10 -7.36 1.14
C PRO A 152 5.08 -6.70 2.09
N LEU A 153 6.39 -6.77 1.82
CA LEU A 153 7.39 -6.18 2.70
C LEU A 153 7.31 -4.66 2.75
N ASN A 154 7.13 -4.03 1.59
CA ASN A 154 7.04 -2.57 1.48
C ASN A 154 5.82 -2.03 2.23
N GLN A 155 4.64 -2.64 2.05
CA GLN A 155 3.41 -2.25 2.73
C GLN A 155 3.48 -2.49 4.24
N ALA A 156 4.10 -3.58 4.69
CA ALA A 156 4.32 -3.84 6.10
C ALA A 156 5.24 -2.77 6.73
N ALA A 157 6.40 -2.49 6.11
CA ALA A 157 7.35 -1.50 6.58
C ALA A 157 6.74 -0.09 6.65
N ARG A 158 5.91 0.28 5.66
CA ARG A 158 5.23 1.57 5.57
C ARG A 158 4.36 1.88 6.78
N ALA A 159 3.67 0.87 7.34
CA ALA A 159 2.82 1.02 8.51
C ALA A 159 3.58 0.77 9.83
N ILE A 160 4.49 -0.23 9.85
CA ILE A 160 5.22 -0.65 11.05
C ILE A 160 6.23 0.41 11.51
N ALA A 161 7.01 0.98 10.59
CA ALA A 161 8.08 1.91 10.94
C ALA A 161 7.57 3.16 11.69
N PRO A 162 6.55 3.91 11.20
CA PRO A 162 6.00 5.05 11.93
C PRO A 162 5.31 4.64 13.24
N ALA A 163 4.63 3.48 13.27
CA ALA A 163 4.01 2.98 14.49
C ALA A 163 5.04 2.74 15.60
N LEU A 164 6.16 2.08 15.29
CA LEU A 164 7.26 1.85 16.22
C LEU A 164 7.94 3.15 16.63
N MET A 165 8.20 4.07 15.69
CA MET A 165 8.83 5.35 15.98
C MET A 165 7.97 6.19 16.94
N ALA A 166 6.65 6.19 16.78
CA ALA A 166 5.72 6.85 17.69
C ALA A 166 5.68 6.22 19.11
N GLY A 167 6.30 5.06 19.31
CA GLY A 167 6.36 4.36 20.60
C GLY A 167 5.27 3.30 20.82
N ASN A 168 4.56 2.89 19.74
CA ASN A 168 3.61 1.79 19.79
C ASN A 168 4.32 0.44 19.67
N THR A 169 3.64 -0.61 20.13
CA THR A 169 3.93 -1.99 19.79
C THR A 169 2.98 -2.46 18.67
N VAL A 170 3.40 -3.43 17.88
CA VAL A 170 2.70 -3.81 16.66
C VAL A 170 2.37 -5.30 16.64
N VAL A 171 1.16 -5.63 16.19
CA VAL A 171 0.76 -6.95 15.72
C VAL A 171 0.40 -6.84 14.24
N ALA A 172 1.25 -7.40 13.39
CA ALA A 172 1.07 -7.39 11.94
C ALA A 172 0.43 -8.69 11.45
N LYS A 173 -0.57 -8.56 10.56
CA LYS A 173 -1.17 -9.65 9.81
C LYS A 173 -0.94 -9.42 8.32
N PRO A 174 0.06 -10.04 7.70
CA PRO A 174 0.22 -10.02 6.24
C PRO A 174 -0.87 -10.83 5.54
N SER A 175 -1.02 -10.60 4.23
CA SER A 175 -1.87 -11.47 3.41
C SER A 175 -1.34 -12.91 3.42
N GLU A 176 -2.24 -13.87 3.45
CA GLU A 176 -1.94 -15.32 3.39
C GLU A 176 -1.20 -15.73 2.12
N PHE A 177 -1.32 -14.95 1.05
CA PHE A 177 -0.68 -15.23 -0.23
C PHE A 177 0.81 -14.85 -0.27
N THR A 178 1.24 -13.90 0.58
CA THR A 178 2.61 -13.33 0.55
C THR A 178 3.07 -12.97 1.96
N SER A 179 3.08 -13.94 2.86
CA SER A 179 3.36 -13.71 4.28
C SER A 179 4.86 -13.72 4.62
N ALA A 180 5.68 -14.39 3.84
CA ALA A 180 7.01 -14.82 4.27
C ALA A 180 7.95 -13.64 4.55
N THR A 181 7.97 -12.62 3.68
CA THR A 181 8.83 -11.45 3.88
C THR A 181 8.45 -10.62 5.11
N THR A 182 7.16 -10.59 5.49
CA THR A 182 6.73 -9.90 6.71
C THR A 182 7.11 -10.68 7.98
N VAL A 183 7.07 -12.02 7.94
CA VAL A 183 7.56 -12.85 9.06
C VAL A 183 9.07 -12.67 9.22
N GLU A 184 9.83 -12.67 8.10
CA GLU A 184 11.25 -12.37 8.11
C GLU A 184 11.57 -10.97 8.63
N LEU A 185 10.75 -9.96 8.34
CA LEU A 185 10.89 -8.63 8.94
C LEU A 185 10.80 -8.71 10.47
N GLY A 186 9.89 -9.51 11.02
CA GLY A 186 9.80 -9.74 12.47
C GLY A 186 11.07 -10.34 13.05
N ARG A 187 11.64 -11.37 12.38
CA ARG A 187 12.89 -12.01 12.77
C ARG A 187 14.06 -11.04 12.69
N LEU A 188 14.24 -10.36 11.55
CA LEU A 188 15.34 -9.42 11.34
C LEU A 188 15.26 -8.21 12.28
N ALA A 189 14.06 -7.77 12.66
CA ALA A 189 13.90 -6.73 13.67
C ALA A 189 14.38 -7.19 15.06
N THR A 190 14.13 -8.44 15.43
CA THR A 190 14.66 -9.02 16.67
C THR A 190 16.19 -9.16 16.61
N ASP A 191 16.74 -9.63 15.50
CA ASP A 191 18.19 -9.72 15.27
C ASP A 191 18.87 -8.34 15.32
N ALA A 192 18.17 -7.29 14.90
CA ALA A 192 18.57 -5.88 15.02
C ALA A 192 18.52 -5.33 16.45
N GLY A 193 18.04 -6.11 17.42
CA GLY A 193 17.93 -5.71 18.82
C GLY A 193 16.62 -5.00 19.20
N LEU A 194 15.57 -5.12 18.38
CA LEU A 194 14.24 -4.72 18.80
C LEU A 194 13.79 -5.62 19.95
N PRO A 195 13.27 -5.07 21.09
CA PRO A 195 12.87 -5.91 22.22
C PRO A 195 11.75 -6.88 21.85
N ASP A 196 11.78 -8.07 22.47
CA ASP A 196 10.76 -9.08 22.31
C ASP A 196 9.35 -8.53 22.56
N GLY A 197 8.39 -8.91 21.73
CA GLY A 197 7.00 -8.47 21.81
C GLY A 197 6.70 -7.07 21.21
N VAL A 198 7.71 -6.25 20.89
CA VAL A 198 7.49 -4.93 20.27
C VAL A 198 6.92 -5.06 18.84
N LEU A 199 7.40 -6.03 18.07
CA LEU A 199 6.83 -6.41 16.77
C LEU A 199 6.47 -7.90 16.80
N ASN A 200 5.21 -8.18 16.46
CA ASN A 200 4.70 -9.54 16.35
C ASN A 200 4.04 -9.72 14.98
N VAL A 201 4.18 -10.90 14.38
CA VAL A 201 3.59 -11.22 13.08
C VAL A 201 2.77 -12.49 13.21
N VAL A 202 1.48 -12.40 12.88
CA VAL A 202 0.54 -13.54 12.89
C VAL A 202 0.03 -13.76 11.47
N THR A 203 0.30 -14.94 10.92
CA THR A 203 -0.13 -15.36 9.58
C THR A 203 -1.47 -16.09 9.63
N GLY A 204 -2.16 -16.18 8.52
CA GLY A 204 -3.46 -16.85 8.38
C GLY A 204 -4.46 -16.00 7.59
N THR A 205 -5.67 -16.51 7.41
CA THR A 205 -6.69 -15.86 6.59
C THR A 205 -7.29 -14.61 7.25
N GLY A 206 -7.96 -13.78 6.44
CA GLY A 206 -8.64 -12.58 6.92
C GLY A 206 -9.66 -12.87 8.03
N ASP A 207 -10.45 -13.95 7.87
CA ASP A 207 -11.52 -14.31 8.81
C ASP A 207 -10.97 -14.88 10.12
N LYS A 208 -9.94 -15.74 10.06
CA LYS A 208 -9.38 -16.42 11.25
C LYS A 208 -8.46 -15.56 12.09
N VAL A 209 -7.73 -14.62 11.46
CA VAL A 209 -6.72 -13.78 12.12
C VAL A 209 -7.06 -12.29 12.02
N GLY A 210 -7.46 -11.82 10.84
CA GLY A 210 -7.76 -10.40 10.61
C GLY A 210 -8.96 -9.92 11.45
N ALA A 211 -10.09 -10.58 11.35
CA ALA A 211 -11.30 -10.19 12.08
C ALA A 211 -11.10 -10.25 13.62
N PRO A 212 -10.50 -11.30 14.23
CA PRO A 212 -10.14 -11.28 15.64
C PRO A 212 -9.19 -10.15 16.04
N LEU A 213 -8.20 -9.80 15.18
CA LEU A 213 -7.28 -8.70 15.45
C LEU A 213 -8.01 -7.36 15.50
N VAL A 214 -8.92 -7.10 14.54
CA VAL A 214 -9.75 -5.88 14.53
C VAL A 214 -10.65 -5.80 15.75
N ALA A 215 -11.24 -6.94 16.17
CA ALA A 215 -12.16 -7.02 17.30
C ALA A 215 -11.46 -7.02 18.67
N HIS A 216 -10.13 -7.22 18.74
CA HIS A 216 -9.42 -7.42 20.00
C HIS A 216 -9.39 -6.16 20.87
N SER A 217 -9.87 -6.24 22.12
CA SER A 217 -10.09 -5.10 23.04
C SER A 217 -8.82 -4.29 23.38
N LEU A 218 -7.64 -4.91 23.36
CA LEU A 218 -6.36 -4.26 23.64
C LEU A 218 -5.73 -3.60 22.39
N VAL A 219 -6.22 -3.88 21.18
CA VAL A 219 -5.83 -3.15 19.97
C VAL A 219 -6.47 -1.75 20.00
N ARG A 220 -5.68 -0.71 19.97
CA ARG A 220 -6.09 0.69 20.17
C ARG A 220 -6.02 1.54 18.91
N LYS A 221 -5.46 1.02 17.83
CA LYS A 221 -5.36 1.63 16.50
C LYS A 221 -5.23 0.49 15.50
N LEU A 222 -5.82 0.66 14.32
CA LEU A 222 -5.60 -0.25 13.20
C LEU A 222 -5.17 0.52 11.96
N ALA A 223 -4.16 0.02 11.26
CA ALA A 223 -3.80 0.39 9.91
C ALA A 223 -4.16 -0.78 8.98
N PHE A 224 -4.93 -0.49 7.96
CA PHE A 224 -5.37 -1.46 6.97
C PHE A 224 -5.09 -0.95 5.56
N THR A 225 -4.43 -1.78 4.76
CA THR A 225 -4.33 -1.59 3.31
C THR A 225 -4.94 -2.80 2.60
N GLY A 226 -5.86 -2.55 1.67
CA GLY A 226 -6.54 -3.64 0.94
C GLY A 226 -7.75 -3.18 0.15
N SER A 227 -8.70 -4.10 -0.10
CA SER A 227 -9.89 -3.81 -0.89
C SER A 227 -10.90 -2.93 -0.16
N LEU A 228 -11.69 -2.15 -0.90
CA LEU A 228 -12.79 -1.33 -0.37
C LEU A 228 -13.76 -2.19 0.48
N ARG A 229 -14.15 -3.37 -0.02
CA ARG A 229 -15.05 -4.29 0.70
C ARG A 229 -14.51 -4.69 2.08
N ALA A 230 -13.21 -5.04 2.17
CA ALA A 230 -12.59 -5.41 3.43
C ALA A 230 -12.44 -4.19 4.35
N GLY A 231 -12.09 -3.01 3.80
CA GLY A 231 -12.04 -1.76 4.55
C GLY A 231 -13.38 -1.38 5.16
N GLN A 232 -14.48 -1.53 4.43
CA GLN A 232 -15.84 -1.33 4.94
C GLN A 232 -16.19 -2.29 6.08
N ALA A 233 -15.90 -3.59 5.92
CA ALA A 233 -16.13 -4.58 6.96
C ALA A 233 -15.35 -4.25 8.25
N ILE A 234 -14.09 -3.85 8.13
CA ILE A 234 -13.26 -3.37 9.23
C ILE A 234 -13.86 -2.11 9.85
N GLY A 235 -14.32 -1.16 9.02
CA GLY A 235 -14.95 0.08 9.46
C GLY A 235 -16.19 -0.17 10.34
N HIS A 236 -17.02 -1.14 9.98
CA HIS A 236 -18.18 -1.52 10.80
C HIS A 236 -17.77 -2.02 12.20
N VAL A 237 -16.81 -2.93 12.29
CA VAL A 237 -16.32 -3.44 13.58
C VAL A 237 -15.63 -2.32 14.38
N ALA A 238 -14.89 -1.46 13.72
CA ALA A 238 -14.19 -0.35 14.37
C ALA A 238 -15.17 0.71 14.93
N ALA A 239 -16.29 0.95 14.25
CA ALA A 239 -17.31 1.89 14.72
C ALA A 239 -17.87 1.51 16.08
N ASP A 240 -18.18 0.24 16.32
CA ASP A 240 -18.69 -0.28 17.59
C ASP A 240 -17.70 -0.04 18.76
N ARG A 241 -16.42 0.11 18.45
CA ARG A 241 -15.34 0.27 19.43
C ARG A 241 -14.73 1.67 19.48
N ILE A 242 -15.18 2.58 18.61
CA ILE A 242 -14.54 3.89 18.38
C ILE A 242 -13.03 3.71 18.13
N LEU A 243 -12.66 2.67 17.37
CA LEU A 243 -11.27 2.33 17.08
C LEU A 243 -10.72 3.26 15.99
N PRO A 244 -9.66 4.05 16.24
CA PRO A 244 -9.03 4.86 15.22
C PRO A 244 -8.46 3.98 14.09
N LEU A 245 -8.79 4.35 12.85
CA LEU A 245 -8.33 3.64 11.65
C LEU A 245 -7.42 4.54 10.79
N THR A 246 -6.52 3.91 10.06
CA THR A 246 -5.96 4.39 8.81
C THR A 246 -6.36 3.38 7.75
N LEU A 247 -7.07 3.81 6.72
CA LEU A 247 -7.55 2.96 5.62
C LEU A 247 -6.91 3.43 4.32
N GLU A 248 -6.14 2.54 3.70
CA GLU A 248 -5.56 2.70 2.38
C GLU A 248 -6.20 1.67 1.45
N LEU A 249 -7.10 2.14 0.60
CA LEU A 249 -7.97 1.28 -0.20
C LEU A 249 -7.68 1.42 -1.69
N GLY A 250 -8.60 0.94 -2.51
CA GLY A 250 -8.46 0.95 -3.96
C GLY A 250 -8.46 2.35 -4.59
N GLY A 251 -8.21 2.37 -5.88
CA GLY A 251 -8.22 3.58 -6.68
C GLY A 251 -8.66 3.34 -8.13
N LYS A 252 -9.10 4.42 -8.79
CA LYS A 252 -9.32 4.48 -10.23
C LYS A 252 -8.69 5.76 -10.77
N SER A 253 -7.37 5.85 -10.63
CA SER A 253 -6.62 7.08 -10.81
C SER A 253 -6.68 7.59 -12.25
N ALA A 254 -6.90 8.90 -12.37
CA ALA A 254 -6.88 9.59 -13.66
C ALA A 254 -5.45 10.01 -14.02
N ASN A 255 -5.02 9.73 -15.25
CA ASN A 255 -3.76 10.17 -15.83
C ASN A 255 -4.07 11.08 -17.02
N ILE A 256 -3.88 12.40 -16.87
CA ILE A 256 -4.37 13.45 -17.76
C ILE A 256 -3.24 13.93 -18.66
N VAL A 257 -3.41 13.84 -19.98
CA VAL A 257 -2.40 14.25 -20.97
C VAL A 257 -2.94 15.39 -21.82
N PHE A 258 -2.37 16.58 -21.66
CA PHE A 258 -2.69 17.76 -22.47
C PHE A 258 -1.87 17.77 -23.77
N ALA A 259 -2.37 18.49 -24.79
CA ALA A 259 -1.74 18.57 -26.11
C ALA A 259 -0.32 19.16 -26.11
N ASP A 260 0.05 19.90 -25.07
CA ASP A 260 1.40 20.48 -24.90
C ASP A 260 2.33 19.60 -24.06
N ALA A 261 1.94 18.37 -23.72
CA ALA A 261 2.80 17.44 -22.99
C ALA A 261 4.01 17.00 -23.84
N ASP A 262 5.08 16.62 -23.15
CA ASP A 262 6.14 15.84 -23.77
C ASP A 262 5.57 14.45 -24.13
N MET A 263 5.40 14.20 -25.43
CA MET A 263 4.72 13.01 -25.94
C MET A 263 5.42 11.72 -25.49
N GLU A 264 6.74 11.64 -25.63
CA GLU A 264 7.49 10.42 -25.29
C GLU A 264 7.45 10.15 -23.78
N ALA A 265 7.67 11.15 -22.96
CA ALA A 265 7.61 11.03 -21.51
C ALA A 265 6.20 10.66 -21.03
N ALA A 266 5.15 11.26 -21.59
CA ALA A 266 3.77 11.00 -21.24
C ALA A 266 3.32 9.57 -21.66
N VAL A 267 3.76 9.09 -22.83
CA VAL A 267 3.48 7.70 -23.30
C VAL A 267 4.14 6.70 -22.37
N ASN A 268 5.45 6.82 -22.11
CA ASN A 268 6.18 5.91 -21.24
C ASN A 268 5.66 5.94 -19.79
N GLY A 269 5.37 7.13 -19.28
CA GLY A 269 4.77 7.31 -17.97
C GLY A 269 3.37 6.73 -17.86
N SER A 270 2.55 6.82 -18.92
CA SER A 270 1.22 6.22 -18.95
C SER A 270 1.28 4.70 -18.94
N ILE A 271 2.22 4.08 -19.69
CA ILE A 271 2.41 2.62 -19.65
C ILE A 271 2.86 2.17 -18.27
N ALA A 272 3.86 2.84 -17.69
CA ALA A 272 4.31 2.54 -16.33
C ALA A 272 3.17 2.68 -15.31
N ALA A 273 2.29 3.67 -15.47
CA ALA A 273 1.19 3.96 -14.58
C ALA A 273 0.18 2.79 -14.45
N PHE A 274 -0.12 2.08 -15.53
CA PHE A 274 -1.13 1.02 -15.49
C PHE A 274 -0.56 -0.41 -15.57
N ALA A 275 0.67 -0.59 -16.08
CA ALA A 275 1.23 -1.92 -16.32
C ALA A 275 2.23 -2.38 -15.25
N THR A 276 2.82 -1.48 -14.46
CA THR A 276 3.72 -1.85 -13.36
C THR A 276 3.04 -2.83 -12.42
N ASN A 277 3.77 -3.87 -11.99
CA ASN A 277 3.27 -4.95 -11.15
C ASN A 277 1.99 -5.61 -11.69
N ALA A 278 1.89 -5.75 -13.01
CA ALA A 278 0.70 -6.27 -13.71
C ALA A 278 -0.59 -5.48 -13.37
N GLY A 279 -0.48 -4.17 -13.14
CA GLY A 279 -1.60 -3.30 -12.75
C GLY A 279 -2.09 -3.49 -11.31
N GLN A 280 -1.41 -4.32 -10.52
CA GLN A 280 -1.75 -4.62 -9.11
C GLN A 280 -1.19 -3.55 -8.16
N VAL A 281 -1.53 -2.29 -8.46
CA VAL A 281 -1.08 -1.10 -7.72
C VAL A 281 -2.29 -0.22 -7.43
N CYS A 282 -2.52 0.11 -6.17
CA CYS A 282 -3.67 0.93 -5.75
C CYS A 282 -3.71 2.32 -6.42
N THR A 283 -2.55 2.87 -6.73
CA THR A 283 -2.41 4.14 -7.46
C THR A 283 -2.40 3.98 -8.97
N ALA A 284 -2.63 2.79 -9.55
CA ALA A 284 -2.54 2.59 -10.99
C ALA A 284 -3.34 3.64 -11.78
N GLY A 285 -2.69 4.30 -12.75
CA GLY A 285 -3.29 5.29 -13.66
C GLY A 285 -4.13 4.62 -14.74
N SER A 286 -5.16 3.89 -14.32
CA SER A 286 -5.96 3.02 -15.17
C SER A 286 -7.06 3.75 -15.98
N ARG A 287 -7.31 5.04 -15.69
CA ARG A 287 -8.05 5.95 -16.58
C ARG A 287 -7.07 6.93 -17.22
N LEU A 288 -6.82 6.77 -18.50
CA LEU A 288 -5.98 7.68 -19.29
C LEU A 288 -6.87 8.69 -20.00
N LEU A 289 -6.81 9.94 -19.59
CA LEU A 289 -7.55 11.05 -20.18
C LEU A 289 -6.62 11.75 -21.18
N VAL A 290 -6.97 11.77 -22.46
CA VAL A 290 -6.16 12.37 -23.54
C VAL A 290 -6.93 13.50 -24.20
N GLN A 291 -6.29 14.67 -24.39
CA GLN A 291 -6.91 15.79 -25.07
C GLN A 291 -7.27 15.41 -26.52
N GLU A 292 -8.50 15.71 -26.96
CA GLU A 292 -9.03 15.30 -28.26
C GLU A 292 -8.09 15.60 -29.43
N SER A 293 -7.40 16.78 -29.39
CA SER A 293 -6.54 17.22 -30.49
C SER A 293 -5.30 16.34 -30.72
N ILE A 294 -4.90 15.51 -29.75
CA ILE A 294 -3.74 14.59 -29.84
C ILE A 294 -4.14 13.14 -29.59
N HIS A 295 -5.45 12.85 -29.40
CA HIS A 295 -5.93 11.55 -28.94
C HIS A 295 -5.43 10.39 -29.82
N ASP A 296 -5.65 10.45 -31.13
CA ASP A 296 -5.33 9.33 -32.01
C ASP A 296 -3.80 9.15 -32.16
N GLU A 297 -3.05 10.25 -32.25
CA GLU A 297 -1.58 10.24 -32.28
C GLU A 297 -1.02 9.63 -30.99
N PHE A 298 -1.52 10.07 -29.83
CA PHE A 298 -1.10 9.54 -28.53
C PHE A 298 -1.40 8.05 -28.36
N VAL A 299 -2.62 7.62 -28.72
CA VAL A 299 -3.01 6.21 -28.65
C VAL A 299 -2.14 5.36 -29.55
N GLN A 300 -1.85 5.81 -30.79
CA GLN A 300 -0.96 5.09 -31.69
C GLN A 300 0.44 4.94 -31.08
N ALA A 301 1.04 6.03 -30.59
CA ALA A 301 2.37 6.02 -29.97
C ALA A 301 2.39 5.09 -28.72
N LEU A 302 1.32 5.12 -27.90
CA LEU A 302 1.18 4.24 -26.74
C LEU A 302 1.12 2.76 -27.16
N LEU A 303 0.34 2.41 -28.16
CA LEU A 303 0.24 1.03 -28.66
C LEU A 303 1.55 0.53 -29.29
N GLU A 304 2.30 1.39 -29.97
CA GLU A 304 3.63 1.07 -30.50
C GLU A 304 4.63 0.81 -29.37
N SER A 305 4.71 1.71 -28.38
CA SER A 305 5.60 1.57 -27.23
C SER A 305 5.24 0.36 -26.38
N LEU A 306 3.96 0.03 -26.24
CA LEU A 306 3.46 -1.09 -25.44
C LEU A 306 4.00 -2.45 -25.92
N ARG A 307 4.37 -2.59 -27.19
CA ARG A 307 4.96 -3.83 -27.74
C ARG A 307 6.28 -4.23 -27.07
N ASN A 308 6.97 -3.25 -26.47
CA ASN A 308 8.24 -3.48 -25.75
C ASN A 308 8.03 -3.94 -24.31
N PHE A 309 6.78 -3.95 -23.80
CA PHE A 309 6.46 -4.31 -22.41
C PHE A 309 5.94 -5.76 -22.36
N ALA A 310 6.87 -6.70 -22.46
CA ALA A 310 6.54 -8.12 -22.49
C ALA A 310 6.12 -8.62 -21.10
N PRO A 311 4.94 -9.30 -21.00
CA PRO A 311 4.57 -10.06 -19.81
C PRO A 311 5.65 -11.09 -19.44
N GLY A 312 5.90 -11.30 -18.15
CA GLY A 312 6.95 -12.17 -17.63
C GLY A 312 8.33 -11.55 -17.57
N GLN A 313 8.58 -10.45 -18.30
CA GLN A 313 9.86 -9.70 -18.25
C GLN A 313 9.68 -8.35 -17.55
N PHE A 314 8.73 -7.55 -17.98
CA PHE A 314 8.45 -6.23 -17.41
C PHE A 314 7.61 -6.32 -16.13
N TYR A 315 6.67 -7.22 -16.07
CA TYR A 315 5.87 -7.54 -14.88
C TYR A 315 5.56 -9.05 -14.82
N GLY A 316 5.22 -9.52 -13.64
CA GLY A 316 4.85 -10.91 -13.36
C GLY A 316 3.38 -11.23 -13.61
N PRO A 317 2.91 -12.42 -13.17
CA PRO A 317 1.50 -12.82 -13.24
C PRO A 317 0.62 -12.03 -12.26
N GLN A 318 -0.68 -12.23 -12.35
CA GLN A 318 -1.59 -11.91 -11.25
C GLN A 318 -1.22 -12.78 -10.05
N THR A 319 -1.18 -12.19 -8.86
CA THR A 319 -0.67 -12.87 -7.66
C THR A 319 -1.61 -13.99 -7.17
N THR A 320 -2.91 -13.86 -7.44
CA THR A 320 -3.91 -14.86 -7.02
C THR A 320 -4.82 -15.27 -8.16
N GLU A 321 -5.32 -16.50 -8.12
CA GLU A 321 -6.29 -17.00 -9.09
C GLU A 321 -7.56 -16.13 -9.12
N ALA A 322 -8.06 -15.75 -7.95
CA ALA A 322 -9.24 -14.90 -7.84
C ALA A 322 -9.05 -13.55 -8.54
N GLN A 323 -7.83 -12.97 -8.45
CA GLN A 323 -7.50 -11.73 -9.13
C GLN A 323 -7.38 -11.93 -10.65
N PHE A 324 -6.78 -13.04 -11.08
CA PHE A 324 -6.71 -13.40 -12.49
C PHE A 324 -8.12 -13.55 -13.09
N GLN A 325 -9.01 -14.29 -12.45
CA GLN A 325 -10.41 -14.45 -12.89
C GLN A 325 -11.17 -13.12 -12.89
N LYS A 326 -10.92 -12.26 -11.89
CA LYS A 326 -11.48 -10.91 -11.87
C LYS A 326 -11.06 -10.11 -13.10
N VAL A 327 -9.77 -10.11 -13.48
CA VAL A 327 -9.31 -9.39 -14.69
C VAL A 327 -9.99 -9.92 -15.94
N LEU A 328 -10.12 -11.25 -16.10
CA LEU A 328 -10.83 -11.87 -17.22
C LEU A 328 -12.27 -11.39 -17.30
N SER A 329 -13.01 -11.35 -16.20
CA SER A 329 -14.40 -10.90 -16.18
C SER A 329 -14.56 -9.44 -16.64
N TYR A 330 -13.54 -8.60 -16.47
CA TYR A 330 -13.60 -7.22 -16.99
C TYR A 330 -13.39 -7.09 -18.49
N PHE A 331 -12.91 -8.12 -19.17
CA PHE A 331 -12.91 -8.12 -20.64
C PHE A 331 -14.32 -8.28 -21.19
N ASP A 332 -15.13 -9.12 -20.57
CA ASP A 332 -16.55 -9.28 -20.91
C ASP A 332 -17.33 -7.99 -20.58
N ILE A 333 -17.11 -7.45 -19.38
CA ILE A 333 -17.72 -6.18 -18.93
C ILE A 333 -17.40 -5.03 -19.90
N ALA A 334 -16.15 -4.90 -20.34
CA ALA A 334 -15.75 -3.86 -21.28
C ALA A 334 -16.45 -4.00 -22.63
N GLN A 335 -16.63 -5.24 -23.10
CA GLN A 335 -17.37 -5.52 -24.31
C GLN A 335 -18.87 -5.20 -24.17
N GLU A 336 -19.47 -5.55 -23.02
CA GLU A 336 -20.87 -5.23 -22.70
C GLU A 336 -21.09 -3.74 -22.62
N ASP A 337 -20.15 -2.99 -22.03
CA ASP A 337 -20.17 -1.51 -21.95
C ASP A 337 -19.97 -0.85 -23.34
N GLY A 338 -19.54 -1.58 -24.36
CA GLY A 338 -19.29 -1.06 -25.71
C GLY A 338 -17.90 -0.44 -25.90
N ALA A 339 -16.95 -0.67 -25.00
CA ALA A 339 -15.58 -0.22 -25.14
C ALA A 339 -14.87 -0.97 -26.27
N GLN A 340 -13.97 -0.29 -26.99
CA GLN A 340 -13.27 -0.86 -28.15
C GLN A 340 -11.90 -1.41 -27.71
N LEU A 341 -11.66 -2.71 -27.93
CA LEU A 341 -10.37 -3.32 -27.63
C LEU A 341 -9.32 -2.87 -28.66
N ALA A 342 -8.33 -2.12 -28.22
CA ALA A 342 -7.21 -1.66 -29.04
C ALA A 342 -5.98 -2.56 -28.92
N ALA A 343 -5.74 -3.19 -27.76
CA ALA A 343 -4.66 -4.15 -27.53
C ALA A 343 -4.98 -5.09 -26.36
N GLY A 344 -4.37 -6.28 -26.33
CA GLY A 344 -4.47 -7.24 -25.23
C GLY A 344 -5.77 -8.04 -25.23
N GLY A 345 -6.54 -7.94 -24.13
CA GLY A 345 -7.84 -8.60 -23.96
C GLY A 345 -7.76 -10.12 -23.79
N ARG A 346 -6.61 -10.65 -23.38
CA ARG A 346 -6.37 -12.10 -23.24
C ARG A 346 -5.21 -12.44 -22.31
N PRO A 347 -5.14 -13.67 -21.79
CA PRO A 347 -3.96 -14.19 -21.11
C PRO A 347 -2.71 -14.18 -21.99
N ALA A 348 -1.52 -14.09 -21.39
CA ALA A 348 -0.23 -14.07 -22.04
C ALA A 348 0.54 -15.39 -21.81
N GLY A 349 0.10 -16.47 -22.42
CA GLY A 349 0.68 -17.81 -22.23
C GLY A 349 0.07 -18.56 -21.07
N ASP A 350 0.87 -19.45 -20.45
CA ASP A 350 0.45 -20.29 -19.32
C ASP A 350 0.50 -19.51 -17.99
N GLY A 351 -0.16 -20.06 -16.98
CA GLY A 351 -0.27 -19.43 -15.67
C GLY A 351 -1.22 -18.22 -15.66
N TRP A 352 -0.98 -17.27 -14.77
CA TRP A 352 -1.85 -16.09 -14.57
C TRP A 352 -1.28 -14.81 -15.19
N LEU A 353 -0.43 -14.94 -16.21
CA LEU A 353 0.08 -13.80 -16.97
C LEU A 353 -1.03 -13.20 -17.86
N MET A 354 -1.05 -11.87 -17.94
CA MET A 354 -2.01 -11.12 -18.76
C MET A 354 -1.27 -10.23 -19.74
N HIS A 355 -1.78 -10.12 -20.99
CA HIS A 355 -1.31 -9.05 -21.87
C HIS A 355 -1.75 -7.68 -21.33
N PRO A 356 -0.91 -6.62 -21.45
CA PRO A 356 -1.37 -5.28 -21.16
C PRO A 356 -2.50 -4.96 -22.13
N THR A 357 -3.63 -4.53 -21.55
CA THR A 357 -4.89 -4.39 -22.29
C THR A 357 -5.30 -2.93 -22.34
N VAL A 358 -5.64 -2.45 -23.53
CA VAL A 358 -6.04 -1.06 -23.77
C VAL A 358 -7.41 -1.04 -24.42
N TYR A 359 -8.34 -0.30 -23.82
CA TYR A 359 -9.65 -0.01 -24.38
C TYR A 359 -9.76 1.48 -24.75
N THR A 360 -10.29 1.75 -25.96
CA THR A 360 -10.61 3.09 -26.48
C THR A 360 -12.11 3.26 -26.61
N GLY A 361 -12.57 4.48 -26.96
CA GLY A 361 -13.99 4.78 -27.03
C GLY A 361 -14.71 4.65 -25.68
N VAL A 362 -13.94 4.74 -24.59
CA VAL A 362 -14.48 4.62 -23.22
C VAL A 362 -15.08 5.95 -22.79
N THR A 363 -16.29 5.89 -22.20
CA THR A 363 -16.90 7.01 -21.49
C THR A 363 -16.77 6.81 -19.99
N ASN A 364 -16.87 7.90 -19.21
CA ASN A 364 -16.59 7.83 -17.76
C ASN A 364 -17.67 7.08 -16.95
N ASP A 365 -18.85 6.84 -17.53
CA ASP A 365 -19.97 6.07 -16.95
C ASP A 365 -19.85 4.55 -17.15
N MET A 366 -19.00 4.08 -18.06
CA MET A 366 -18.74 2.66 -18.27
C MET A 366 -18.14 2.02 -17.02
N ARG A 367 -18.54 0.80 -16.71
CA ARG A 367 -18.03 0.08 -15.52
C ARG A 367 -16.52 -0.06 -15.53
N ILE A 368 -15.93 -0.29 -16.71
CA ILE A 368 -14.48 -0.40 -16.86
C ILE A 368 -13.75 0.90 -16.52
N ALA A 369 -14.41 2.06 -16.55
CA ALA A 369 -13.88 3.35 -16.14
C ALA A 369 -14.19 3.70 -14.67
N ARG A 370 -15.21 3.08 -14.08
CA ARG A 370 -15.66 3.36 -12.70
C ARG A 370 -15.05 2.40 -11.66
N GLU A 371 -14.94 1.12 -12.00
CA GLU A 371 -14.57 0.06 -11.06
C GLU A 371 -13.07 -0.24 -11.10
N GLU A 372 -12.49 -0.57 -9.96
CA GLU A 372 -11.08 -0.97 -9.85
C GLU A 372 -10.89 -2.39 -10.37
N VAL A 373 -10.21 -2.55 -11.50
CA VAL A 373 -9.84 -3.86 -12.08
C VAL A 373 -8.70 -4.51 -11.30
N PHE A 374 -7.70 -3.72 -10.91
CA PHE A 374 -6.46 -4.15 -10.25
C PHE A 374 -5.65 -5.13 -11.11
N GLY A 375 -5.62 -4.87 -12.40
CA GLY A 375 -4.92 -5.63 -13.45
C GLY A 375 -4.37 -4.69 -14.52
N PRO A 376 -3.60 -5.20 -15.52
CA PRO A 376 -2.95 -4.37 -16.52
C PRO A 376 -3.96 -3.93 -17.62
N VAL A 377 -4.98 -3.19 -17.19
CA VAL A 377 -6.11 -2.76 -18.03
C VAL A 377 -6.26 -1.26 -17.99
N LEU A 378 -6.20 -0.61 -19.15
CA LEU A 378 -6.25 0.82 -19.36
C LEU A 378 -7.52 1.22 -20.09
N SER A 379 -8.24 2.20 -19.56
CA SER A 379 -9.39 2.87 -20.18
C SER A 379 -8.96 4.22 -20.73
N VAL A 380 -9.02 4.43 -22.03
CA VAL A 380 -8.68 5.70 -22.69
C VAL A 380 -9.94 6.51 -22.95
N ILE A 381 -9.97 7.72 -22.41
CA ILE A 381 -11.10 8.65 -22.45
C ILE A 381 -10.62 9.97 -23.09
N ALA A 382 -11.34 10.46 -24.09
CA ALA A 382 -11.04 11.76 -24.70
C ALA A 382 -11.64 12.91 -23.89
N PHE A 383 -10.93 14.05 -23.79
CA PHE A 383 -11.45 15.28 -23.21
C PHE A 383 -11.21 16.50 -24.11
N ARG A 384 -12.10 17.47 -24.05
CA ARG A 384 -12.10 18.66 -24.92
C ARG A 384 -11.15 19.75 -24.41
N ASP A 385 -11.28 20.11 -23.17
CA ASP A 385 -10.61 21.24 -22.52
C ASP A 385 -10.26 20.94 -21.05
N GLU A 386 -9.54 21.88 -20.42
CA GLU A 386 -9.03 21.72 -19.06
C GLU A 386 -10.15 21.43 -18.04
N GLN A 387 -11.28 22.13 -18.12
CA GLN A 387 -12.39 21.92 -17.20
C GLN A 387 -13.01 20.54 -17.37
N HIS A 388 -13.21 20.11 -18.60
CA HIS A 388 -13.74 18.78 -18.91
C HIS A 388 -12.82 17.65 -18.39
N ALA A 389 -11.49 17.83 -18.49
CA ALA A 389 -10.55 16.87 -17.91
C ALA A 389 -10.67 16.76 -16.39
N ILE A 390 -10.82 17.89 -15.70
CA ILE A 390 -11.01 17.96 -14.25
C ILE A 390 -12.33 17.30 -13.84
N ASP A 391 -13.40 17.59 -14.56
CA ASP A 391 -14.74 17.04 -14.28
C ASP A 391 -14.73 15.51 -14.41
N ILE A 392 -14.16 14.97 -15.50
CA ILE A 392 -14.00 13.52 -15.68
C ILE A 392 -13.11 12.90 -14.58
N ALA A 393 -12.01 13.55 -14.26
CA ALA A 393 -11.07 13.04 -13.25
C ALA A 393 -11.72 12.91 -11.88
N ASN A 394 -12.47 13.94 -11.48
CA ASN A 394 -13.13 14.03 -10.18
C ASN A 394 -14.44 13.24 -10.10
N ASP A 395 -15.10 12.96 -11.21
CA ASP A 395 -16.29 12.10 -11.27
C ASP A 395 -15.87 10.62 -11.13
N SER A 396 -15.52 10.26 -9.92
CA SER A 396 -15.14 8.92 -9.46
C SER A 396 -15.41 8.77 -7.98
N ASP A 397 -15.78 7.58 -7.55
CA ASP A 397 -15.93 7.23 -6.13
C ASP A 397 -14.58 7.17 -5.41
N TYR A 398 -13.48 7.14 -6.15
CA TYR A 398 -12.11 7.06 -5.67
C TYR A 398 -11.39 8.42 -5.75
N GLY A 399 -10.30 8.53 -4.99
CA GLY A 399 -9.46 9.72 -4.97
C GLY A 399 -8.08 9.41 -4.37
N LEU A 400 -7.38 8.35 -4.87
CA LEU A 400 -6.06 8.00 -4.34
C LEU A 400 -4.95 8.78 -5.01
N ALA A 401 -4.86 8.71 -6.36
CA ALA A 401 -3.84 9.41 -7.12
C ALA A 401 -4.38 9.99 -8.44
N ALA A 402 -3.66 10.97 -8.97
CA ALA A 402 -3.86 11.48 -10.34
C ALA A 402 -2.51 11.95 -10.93
N GLY A 403 -2.41 11.93 -12.25
CA GLY A 403 -1.27 12.44 -13.02
C GLY A 403 -1.66 13.56 -13.97
N VAL A 404 -0.77 14.51 -14.19
CA VAL A 404 -0.98 15.64 -15.13
C VAL A 404 0.28 15.81 -15.97
N TRP A 405 0.15 15.72 -17.29
CA TRP A 405 1.20 15.89 -18.26
C TRP A 405 0.98 17.18 -19.05
N THR A 406 1.82 18.17 -18.87
CA THR A 406 1.77 19.49 -19.54
C THR A 406 3.08 20.22 -19.37
N THR A 407 3.54 20.95 -20.38
CA THR A 407 4.67 21.88 -20.27
C THR A 407 4.26 23.25 -19.71
N ASN A 408 2.96 23.53 -19.57
CA ASN A 408 2.44 24.77 -19.02
C ASN A 408 2.41 24.73 -17.49
N LEU A 409 3.38 25.38 -16.84
CA LEU A 409 3.52 25.41 -15.38
C LEU A 409 2.26 25.94 -14.67
N ALA A 410 1.62 26.98 -15.20
CA ALA A 410 0.42 27.57 -14.61
C ALA A 410 -0.76 26.57 -14.66
N ARG A 411 -0.92 25.84 -15.77
CA ARG A 411 -1.90 24.75 -15.90
C ARG A 411 -1.58 23.64 -14.91
N ALA A 412 -0.34 23.19 -14.82
CA ALA A 412 0.08 22.12 -13.91
C ALA A 412 -0.38 22.39 -12.46
N HIS A 413 -0.09 23.59 -11.93
CA HIS A 413 -0.50 23.97 -10.58
C HIS A 413 -2.02 24.14 -10.44
N ARG A 414 -2.67 24.75 -11.40
CA ARG A 414 -4.13 24.97 -11.37
C ARG A 414 -4.88 23.65 -11.40
N VAL A 415 -4.56 22.75 -12.32
CA VAL A 415 -5.19 21.43 -12.42
C VAL A 415 -4.90 20.62 -11.15
N ALA A 416 -3.65 20.57 -10.69
CA ALA A 416 -3.29 19.86 -9.47
C ALA A 416 -4.08 20.34 -8.24
N SER A 417 -4.39 21.64 -8.15
CA SER A 417 -5.15 22.19 -7.03
C SER A 417 -6.66 21.85 -7.07
N LEU A 418 -7.18 21.44 -8.22
CA LEU A 418 -8.60 21.16 -8.45
C LEU A 418 -8.92 19.66 -8.48
N LEU A 419 -7.90 18.79 -8.53
CA LEU A 419 -8.09 17.34 -8.53
C LEU A 419 -8.33 16.80 -7.11
N GLU A 420 -9.39 16.01 -6.97
CA GLU A 420 -9.81 15.40 -5.70
C GLU A 420 -9.10 14.06 -5.47
N ALA A 421 -7.78 14.10 -5.33
CA ALA A 421 -6.95 12.94 -5.03
C ALA A 421 -5.85 13.29 -4.02
N GLY A 422 -5.46 12.29 -3.22
CA GLY A 422 -4.44 12.50 -2.18
C GLY A 422 -3.00 12.58 -2.70
N GLN A 423 -2.76 12.09 -3.92
CA GLN A 423 -1.45 12.13 -4.59
C GLN A 423 -1.61 12.72 -5.99
N ILE A 424 -0.90 13.82 -6.27
CA ILE A 424 -0.88 14.42 -7.61
C ILE A 424 0.55 14.38 -8.14
N TYR A 425 0.74 13.80 -9.30
CA TYR A 425 2.02 13.73 -10.00
C TYR A 425 1.99 14.65 -11.23
N VAL A 426 3.03 15.45 -11.43
CA VAL A 426 3.15 16.34 -12.60
C VAL A 426 4.35 15.91 -13.43
N ASN A 427 4.13 15.62 -14.70
CA ASN A 427 5.14 15.15 -15.67
C ASN A 427 5.95 13.94 -15.17
N ALA A 428 5.31 13.12 -14.36
CA ALA A 428 5.83 11.85 -13.83
C ALA A 428 4.66 10.96 -13.43
N TRP A 429 4.93 9.67 -13.21
CA TRP A 429 4.03 8.77 -12.51
C TRP A 429 4.81 8.06 -11.40
N GLN A 430 4.28 8.09 -10.18
CA GLN A 430 4.91 7.55 -8.98
C GLN A 430 6.31 8.11 -8.68
N ALA A 431 6.37 9.28 -8.11
CA ALA A 431 7.53 9.66 -7.30
C ALA A 431 7.43 8.88 -5.97
N ALA A 432 8.15 7.75 -5.86
CA ALA A 432 8.13 6.88 -4.68
C ALA A 432 8.91 7.50 -3.50
N LEU A 433 8.53 8.72 -3.09
CA LEU A 433 9.17 9.44 -2.00
C LEU A 433 8.56 9.00 -0.66
N VAL A 434 9.43 8.65 0.28
CA VAL A 434 9.03 8.29 1.65
C VAL A 434 8.57 9.54 2.42
N GLU A 435 9.11 10.69 2.07
CA GLU A 435 8.90 11.98 2.71
C GLU A 435 7.51 12.57 2.45
N GLY A 436 6.89 12.23 1.32
CA GLY A 436 5.57 12.72 0.95
C GLY A 436 4.46 11.96 1.66
N PRO A 437 3.50 12.63 2.33
CA PRO A 437 2.36 11.94 2.92
C PRO A 437 1.55 11.22 1.85
N PHE A 438 1.08 10.01 2.15
CA PHE A 438 0.33 9.16 1.25
C PHE A 438 -1.04 8.83 1.84
N GLY A 439 -2.08 8.86 1.01
CA GLY A 439 -3.43 8.46 1.39
C GLY A 439 -4.49 9.01 0.46
N GLY A 440 -5.68 8.43 0.54
CA GLY A 440 -6.78 8.70 -0.38
C GLY A 440 -7.78 9.77 0.11
N TYR A 441 -8.65 10.15 -0.83
CA TYR A 441 -9.90 10.86 -0.63
C TYR A 441 -11.06 9.90 -0.95
N LYS A 442 -12.27 10.24 -0.60
CA LYS A 442 -13.49 9.48 -0.94
C LYS A 442 -13.35 7.99 -0.52
N SER A 443 -13.76 7.05 -1.36
CA SER A 443 -13.68 5.61 -1.10
C SER A 443 -12.26 5.02 -1.14
N SER A 444 -11.24 5.81 -1.50
CA SER A 444 -9.84 5.38 -1.40
C SER A 444 -9.30 5.37 0.04
N GLY A 445 -10.08 5.84 1.00
CA GLY A 445 -9.78 5.74 2.41
C GLY A 445 -9.49 7.06 3.10
N TYR A 446 -9.00 6.98 4.32
CA TYR A 446 -8.68 8.14 5.17
C TYR A 446 -7.54 7.85 6.14
N GLY A 447 -6.98 8.89 6.72
CA GLY A 447 -5.69 8.87 7.38
C GLY A 447 -4.58 9.14 6.39
N ARG A 448 -3.35 9.11 6.87
CA ARG A 448 -2.16 9.27 6.01
C ARG A 448 -1.08 8.33 6.49
N GLU A 449 -0.40 7.75 5.52
CA GLU A 449 0.85 7.02 5.69
C GLU A 449 1.98 7.81 5.05
N LYS A 450 3.22 7.42 5.23
CA LYS A 450 4.43 8.14 4.80
C LYS A 450 4.54 9.57 5.39
N GLY A 451 5.68 10.19 5.13
CA GLY A 451 5.97 11.54 5.62
C GLY A 451 5.86 11.68 7.12
N MET A 452 5.97 12.90 7.60
CA MET A 452 5.78 13.24 9.01
C MET A 452 4.33 13.02 9.48
N GLU A 453 3.37 13.15 8.56
CA GLU A 453 1.94 13.04 8.87
C GLU A 453 1.58 11.68 9.46
N ALA A 454 2.24 10.60 9.00
CA ALA A 454 2.02 9.28 9.56
C ALA A 454 2.31 9.18 11.07
N LEU A 455 3.32 9.88 11.60
CA LEU A 455 3.58 9.90 13.05
C LEU A 455 2.39 10.48 13.82
N HIS A 456 1.72 11.48 13.27
CA HIS A 456 0.53 12.07 13.86
C HIS A 456 -0.64 11.05 13.89
N HIS A 457 -0.76 10.21 12.87
CA HIS A 457 -1.78 9.15 12.82
C HIS A 457 -1.50 7.96 13.75
N TYR A 458 -0.27 7.83 14.28
CA TYR A 458 0.10 6.78 15.25
C TYR A 458 0.23 7.30 16.69
N SER A 459 -0.26 8.51 16.97
CA SER A 459 -0.22 9.11 18.32
C SER A 459 -1.45 9.97 18.61
N HIS A 460 -1.76 10.15 19.89
CA HIS A 460 -2.75 11.13 20.37
C HIS A 460 -2.08 12.43 20.75
N THR A 461 -2.77 13.56 20.58
CA THR A 461 -2.41 14.82 21.22
C THR A 461 -3.08 14.89 22.59
N LYS A 462 -2.26 15.08 23.66
CA LYS A 462 -2.74 15.39 25.00
C LYS A 462 -2.40 16.85 25.31
N PHE A 463 -3.38 17.60 25.77
CA PHE A 463 -3.17 18.95 26.30
C PHE A 463 -3.05 18.88 27.83
N VAL A 464 -2.06 19.59 28.39
CA VAL A 464 -1.83 19.72 29.83
C VAL A 464 -1.86 21.19 30.18
N ALA A 465 -2.72 21.55 31.09
CA ALA A 465 -2.76 22.90 31.70
C ALA A 465 -2.39 22.82 33.17
N VAL A 466 -1.42 23.61 33.56
CA VAL A 466 -0.93 23.72 34.95
C VAL A 466 -1.23 25.11 35.50
N LYS A 467 -1.95 25.19 36.59
CA LYS A 467 -2.10 26.43 37.34
C LYS A 467 -0.86 26.59 38.23
N LEU A 468 -0.16 27.72 38.11
CA LEU A 468 1.06 28.06 38.87
C LEU A 468 0.73 28.74 40.19
#